data_83c6c8d4e7e4172f0b47afb9897b599b
#
_entry.id   83c6c8d4e7e4172f0b47afb9897b599b
#
_cell.length_a   1.000
_cell.length_b   1.000
_cell.length_c   1.000
_cell.angle_alpha   90.00
_cell.angle_beta   90.00
_cell.angle_gamma   90.00
#
_symmetry.space_group_name_H-M   'P 1'
#
loop_
_entity.id
_entity.type
_entity.pdbx_description
1 polymer ?
#
loop_
_entity_poly.entity_id
_entity_poly.type
_entity_poly.pdbx_seq_one_letter_code
_entity_poly.pdbx_strand_id
1 'polypeptide(L)'
;MMKRAVMLFLAAGLLLSMTSGARAADVNIKGQWQNGFSWADRNPLKSANASVDRFKASTRLRTQIDIVASDSLKGVVFFEVGHQNWGTNDAALGTDGKVVKVRYSYVDWNIPETDAKVRMGLQPFDIATFAVPYAAFMTDGAGISLSGNFTENVGATLFWVRAYNNDERTVSVYDKDNTLLYTYNSHDAMDVIGLAVPVQFDGIRMNPFGMYSAIGKDTRFGAGANNKTGVASGLLPVGTGKVVADSKDNHGNAWWGGLSAEMTLFSPLRVAVDGVYGKVDMGKTGNQDLKRAGWYAALAAECKTDLVTPGLTFWYASGDDANALDGSERMPVIDTDVALTSFGYDGGMYNRSSTFNGTDISDSSGTMAEV
;
A
#
# COMPACT_ATOMS: atom_id res chain seq x y z
N MET A 1 -30.25 -2.39 10.94
CA MET A 1 -30.61 -3.82 10.83
C MET A 1 -29.84 -4.54 9.71
N MET A 2 -29.73 -3.99 8.51
CA MET A 2 -29.02 -4.61 7.36
C MET A 2 -27.56 -4.98 7.61
N LYS A 3 -26.77 -4.14 8.30
CA LYS A 3 -25.35 -4.41 8.62
C LYS A 3 -25.14 -5.65 9.51
N ARG A 4 -26.07 -5.93 10.44
CA ARG A 4 -26.00 -7.12 11.30
C ARG A 4 -26.42 -8.39 10.58
N ALA A 5 -27.32 -8.29 9.61
CA ALA A 5 -27.74 -9.41 8.78
C ALA A 5 -26.62 -9.90 7.85
N VAL A 6 -25.88 -8.98 7.19
CA VAL A 6 -24.76 -9.34 6.32
C VAL A 6 -23.62 -10.03 7.09
N MET A 7 -23.29 -9.55 8.31
CA MET A 7 -22.29 -10.24 9.16
C MET A 7 -22.75 -11.62 9.61
N LEU A 8 -24.02 -11.79 9.91
CA LEU A 8 -24.59 -13.10 10.30
C LEU A 8 -24.61 -14.08 9.13
N PHE A 9 -24.89 -13.63 7.91
CA PHE A 9 -24.83 -14.47 6.72
C PHE A 9 -23.41 -14.90 6.36
N LEU A 10 -22.41 -14.01 6.48
CA LEU A 10 -20.99 -14.34 6.29
C LEU A 10 -20.49 -15.33 7.36
N ALA A 11 -20.87 -15.13 8.63
CA ALA A 11 -20.51 -16.04 9.72
C ALA A 11 -21.21 -17.39 9.59
N ALA A 12 -22.48 -17.42 9.18
CA ALA A 12 -23.22 -18.65 8.95
C ALA A 12 -22.70 -19.44 7.73
N GLY A 13 -22.29 -18.75 6.66
CA GLY A 13 -21.67 -19.37 5.48
C GLY A 13 -20.33 -20.04 5.82
N LEU A 14 -19.50 -19.40 6.63
CA LEU A 14 -18.24 -19.94 7.13
C LEU A 14 -18.48 -21.17 8.05
N LEU A 15 -19.49 -21.14 8.92
CA LEU A 15 -19.82 -22.27 9.80
C LEU A 15 -20.42 -23.46 9.05
N LEU A 16 -21.23 -23.23 8.01
CA LEU A 16 -21.82 -24.30 7.20
C LEU A 16 -20.79 -25.02 6.32
N SER A 17 -19.72 -24.34 5.89
CA SER A 17 -18.64 -24.98 5.14
C SER A 17 -17.78 -25.91 5.99
N MET A 18 -17.83 -25.83 7.31
CA MET A 18 -17.06 -26.67 8.24
C MET A 18 -17.73 -28.03 8.55
N THR A 19 -18.95 -28.31 8.05
CA THR A 19 -19.69 -29.51 8.41
C THR A 19 -19.50 -30.71 7.48
N SER A 20 -18.72 -30.58 6.39
CA SER A 20 -18.43 -31.70 5.50
C SER A 20 -17.13 -32.39 5.89
N GLY A 21 -17.24 -33.45 6.71
CA GLY A 21 -16.21 -34.48 6.98
C GLY A 21 -14.87 -33.91 7.47
N ALA A 22 -14.55 -34.16 8.73
CA ALA A 22 -13.23 -33.81 9.29
C ALA A 22 -12.10 -34.56 8.54
N ARG A 23 -11.67 -34.05 7.39
CA ARG A 23 -10.34 -34.37 6.86
C ARG A 23 -9.33 -33.56 7.66
N ALA A 24 -8.21 -34.17 8.00
CA ALA A 24 -7.09 -33.42 8.54
C ALA A 24 -6.76 -32.29 7.56
N ALA A 25 -6.66 -31.05 8.06
CA ALA A 25 -6.27 -29.93 7.20
C ALA A 25 -4.88 -30.16 6.67
N ASP A 26 -4.69 -29.97 5.36
CA ASP A 26 -3.36 -30.00 4.78
C ASP A 26 -2.60 -28.73 5.14
N VAL A 27 -1.37 -28.88 5.61
CA VAL A 27 -0.50 -27.75 5.98
C VAL A 27 0.68 -27.68 5.01
N ASN A 28 0.72 -26.60 4.25
CA ASN A 28 1.82 -26.33 3.32
C ASN A 28 2.66 -25.18 3.87
N ILE A 29 3.97 -25.43 4.01
CA ILE A 29 4.92 -24.43 4.50
C ILE A 29 5.86 -24.09 3.36
N LYS A 30 5.99 -22.78 3.07
CA LYS A 30 6.94 -22.25 2.10
C LYS A 30 7.58 -20.98 2.66
N GLY A 31 8.78 -20.67 2.18
CA GLY A 31 9.46 -19.49 2.69
C GLY A 31 10.67 -19.11 1.88
N GLN A 32 11.25 -17.99 2.27
CA GLN A 32 12.46 -17.44 1.70
C GLN A 32 13.41 -17.06 2.82
N TRP A 33 14.62 -17.60 2.75
CA TRP A 33 15.71 -17.25 3.64
C TRP A 33 16.77 -16.49 2.85
N GLN A 34 17.03 -15.25 3.27
CA GLN A 34 18.01 -14.38 2.63
C GLN A 34 19.09 -13.99 3.64
N ASN A 35 20.34 -14.22 3.27
CA ASN A 35 21.50 -13.70 3.97
C ASN A 35 22.27 -12.82 2.99
N GLY A 36 22.65 -11.65 3.43
CA GLY A 36 23.35 -10.68 2.61
C GLY A 36 24.61 -10.17 3.27
N PHE A 37 25.62 -10.07 2.44
CA PHE A 37 26.90 -9.49 2.79
C PHE A 37 27.20 -8.40 1.77
N SER A 38 27.40 -7.19 2.23
CA SER A 38 27.72 -6.06 1.36
C SER A 38 28.87 -5.26 1.94
N TRP A 39 29.68 -4.77 1.04
CA TRP A 39 30.73 -3.82 1.33
C TRP A 39 30.51 -2.58 0.47
N ALA A 40 30.36 -1.43 1.06
CA ALA A 40 30.18 -0.17 0.35
C ALA A 40 31.26 0.81 0.78
N ASP A 41 32.05 1.23 -0.19
CA ASP A 41 32.95 2.38 -0.08
C ASP A 41 32.28 3.56 -0.79
N ARG A 42 32.13 4.68 -0.11
CA ARG A 42 31.56 5.95 -0.60
C ARG A 42 30.37 5.80 -1.54
N ASN A 43 29.19 6.16 -1.12
CA ASN A 43 28.09 6.38 -2.06
C ASN A 43 28.18 7.81 -2.65
N PRO A 44 28.57 7.96 -3.92
CA PRO A 44 28.76 9.28 -4.56
C PRO A 44 27.45 10.08 -4.68
N LEU A 45 26.31 9.43 -4.50
CA LEU A 45 24.97 10.05 -4.59
C LEU A 45 24.45 10.53 -3.24
N LYS A 46 25.14 10.23 -2.14
CA LYS A 46 24.87 10.81 -0.83
C LYS A 46 25.82 11.95 -0.55
N SER A 47 25.38 12.91 0.24
CA SER A 47 26.11 14.11 0.64
C SER A 47 27.61 13.85 0.86
N ALA A 48 28.47 14.78 0.43
CA ALA A 48 29.93 14.69 0.45
C ALA A 48 30.56 14.36 1.83
N ASN A 49 29.79 14.46 2.92
CA ASN A 49 30.23 14.14 4.28
C ASN A 49 29.85 12.72 4.73
N ALA A 50 29.21 11.91 3.91
CA ALA A 50 28.82 10.53 4.21
C ALA A 50 29.87 9.52 3.69
N SER A 51 31.13 9.76 3.93
CA SER A 51 32.18 8.78 3.64
C SER A 51 32.21 7.73 4.72
N VAL A 52 31.64 6.55 4.49
CA VAL A 52 31.86 5.43 5.38
C VAL A 52 31.99 4.16 4.58
N ASP A 53 33.20 3.64 4.62
CA ASP A 53 33.49 2.26 4.28
C ASP A 53 32.70 1.37 5.26
N ARG A 54 31.72 0.63 4.77
CA ARG A 54 30.83 -0.16 5.61
C ARG A 54 30.70 -1.57 5.11
N PHE A 55 31.08 -2.49 5.97
CA PHE A 55 30.63 -3.87 5.85
C PHE A 55 29.28 -4.04 6.54
N LYS A 56 28.34 -4.66 5.85
CA LYS A 56 27.04 -5.04 6.41
C LYS A 56 26.80 -6.53 6.18
N ALA A 57 26.40 -7.23 7.22
CA ALA A 57 25.84 -8.57 7.13
C ALA A 57 24.41 -8.52 7.65
N SER A 58 23.49 -9.14 6.95
CA SER A 58 22.08 -9.08 7.32
C SER A 58 21.34 -10.38 6.98
N THR A 59 20.26 -10.64 7.72
CA THR A 59 19.39 -11.81 7.52
C THR A 59 17.93 -11.37 7.48
N ARG A 60 17.16 -12.03 6.61
CA ARG A 60 15.70 -12.01 6.64
C ARG A 60 15.16 -13.41 6.37
N LEU A 61 14.23 -13.86 7.19
CA LEU A 61 13.43 -15.05 6.96
C LEU A 61 11.97 -14.66 6.78
N ARG A 62 11.34 -15.15 5.74
CA ARG A 62 9.90 -15.08 5.54
C ARG A 62 9.35 -16.49 5.41
N THR A 63 8.31 -16.80 6.16
CA THR A 63 7.69 -18.13 6.18
C THR A 63 6.18 -17.97 6.07
N GLN A 64 5.60 -18.61 5.07
CA GLN A 64 4.15 -18.70 4.89
C GLN A 64 3.68 -20.11 5.22
N ILE A 65 2.61 -20.19 5.99
CA ILE A 65 1.90 -21.41 6.35
C ILE A 65 0.52 -21.31 5.73
N ASP A 66 0.22 -22.21 4.79
CA ASP A 66 -1.10 -22.37 4.19
C ASP A 66 -1.80 -23.53 4.88
N ILE A 67 -2.95 -23.29 5.51
CA ILE A 67 -3.79 -24.28 6.19
C ILE A 67 -5.00 -24.51 5.31
N VAL A 68 -5.01 -25.61 4.56
CA VAL A 68 -6.08 -25.96 3.61
C VAL A 68 -7.10 -26.83 4.32
N ALA A 69 -8.24 -26.25 4.68
CA ALA A 69 -9.33 -26.95 5.35
C ALA A 69 -10.23 -27.71 4.35
N SER A 70 -10.38 -27.20 3.13
CA SER A 70 -11.10 -27.80 2.00
C SER A 70 -10.69 -27.16 0.69
N ASP A 71 -11.21 -27.64 -0.44
CA ASP A 71 -10.99 -27.03 -1.78
C ASP A 71 -11.47 -25.57 -1.83
N SER A 72 -12.43 -25.21 -0.99
CA SER A 72 -13.00 -23.86 -0.95
C SER A 72 -12.47 -22.98 0.18
N LEU A 73 -11.80 -23.53 1.20
CA LEU A 73 -11.42 -22.79 2.39
C LEU A 73 -9.95 -22.97 2.75
N LYS A 74 -9.21 -21.88 2.81
CA LYS A 74 -7.79 -21.84 3.17
C LYS A 74 -7.50 -20.69 4.13
N GLY A 75 -6.79 -20.99 5.21
CA GLY A 75 -6.18 -19.98 6.07
C GLY A 75 -4.70 -19.75 5.66
N VAL A 76 -4.22 -18.52 5.78
CA VAL A 76 -2.83 -18.17 5.51
C VAL A 76 -2.27 -17.36 6.68
N VAL A 77 -1.11 -17.79 7.18
CA VAL A 77 -0.33 -17.00 8.14
C VAL A 77 1.07 -16.80 7.56
N PHE A 78 1.55 -15.56 7.54
CA PHE A 78 2.84 -15.20 6.98
C PHE A 78 3.68 -14.46 8.01
N PHE A 79 4.78 -15.07 8.39
CA PHE A 79 5.72 -14.55 9.37
C PHE A 79 6.92 -13.90 8.69
N GLU A 80 7.47 -12.88 9.32
CA GLU A 80 8.75 -12.29 8.95
C GLU A 80 9.63 -12.15 10.20
N VAL A 81 10.82 -12.72 10.15
CA VAL A 81 11.96 -12.37 11.00
C VAL A 81 12.86 -11.51 10.14
N GLY A 82 12.82 -10.20 10.35
CA GLY A 82 13.25 -9.38 9.28
C GLY A 82 14.27 -8.36 9.50
N HIS A 83 14.90 -7.96 8.43
CA HIS A 83 15.91 -6.94 8.21
C HIS A 83 16.87 -6.78 9.38
N GLN A 84 17.47 -7.90 9.80
CA GLN A 84 18.33 -7.95 10.95
C GLN A 84 19.77 -7.78 10.51
N ASN A 85 20.36 -6.62 10.82
CA ASN A 85 21.80 -6.42 10.66
C ASN A 85 22.54 -7.12 11.80
N TRP A 86 23.52 -7.96 11.45
CA TRP A 86 24.31 -8.67 12.43
C TRP A 86 25.14 -7.69 13.28
N GLY A 87 25.21 -7.97 14.57
CA GLY A 87 25.97 -7.16 15.51
C GLY A 87 25.27 -5.86 15.96
N THR A 88 24.02 -5.62 15.53
CA THR A 88 23.26 -4.44 15.96
C THR A 88 21.99 -4.84 16.70
N ASN A 89 21.62 -4.05 17.72
CA ASN A 89 20.40 -4.26 18.52
C ASN A 89 20.22 -5.73 18.92
N ASP A 90 19.08 -6.33 18.52
CA ASP A 90 18.69 -7.70 18.85
C ASP A 90 19.51 -8.80 18.15
N ALA A 91 20.55 -8.45 17.41
CA ALA A 91 21.47 -9.36 16.75
C ALA A 91 22.94 -9.19 17.20
N ALA A 92 23.18 -8.47 18.28
CA ALA A 92 24.46 -8.35 18.94
C ALA A 92 24.71 -9.54 19.88
N LEU A 93 25.95 -9.70 20.34
CA LEU A 93 26.30 -10.72 21.36
C LEU A 93 25.48 -10.50 22.62
N GLY A 94 24.95 -11.58 23.19
CA GLY A 94 24.21 -11.57 24.44
C GLY A 94 22.77 -11.03 24.36
N THR A 95 22.21 -10.92 23.16
CA THR A 95 20.79 -10.54 22.96
C THR A 95 19.92 -11.76 22.68
N ASP A 96 18.62 -11.65 23.01
CA ASP A 96 17.63 -12.72 22.81
C ASP A 96 17.14 -12.84 21.36
N GLY A 97 17.66 -12.01 20.45
CA GLY A 97 17.29 -12.00 19.04
C GLY A 97 16.06 -11.16 18.71
N LYS A 98 15.60 -11.28 17.49
CA LYS A 98 14.54 -10.44 16.88
C LYS A 98 13.14 -11.01 17.12
N VAL A 99 12.18 -10.14 17.34
CA VAL A 99 10.77 -10.51 17.41
C VAL A 99 10.27 -10.98 16.06
N VAL A 100 9.48 -12.06 16.04
CA VAL A 100 8.78 -12.53 14.85
C VAL A 100 7.57 -11.63 14.59
N LYS A 101 7.45 -11.09 13.38
CA LYS A 101 6.32 -10.28 12.94
C LYS A 101 5.36 -11.12 12.12
N VAL A 102 4.06 -10.94 12.36
CA VAL A 102 3.03 -11.45 11.45
C VAL A 102 2.77 -10.38 10.40
N ARG A 103 3.04 -10.69 9.12
CA ARG A 103 2.73 -9.80 8.00
C ARG A 103 1.31 -10.02 7.49
N TYR A 104 0.93 -11.29 7.31
CA TYR A 104 -0.41 -11.65 6.86
C TYR A 104 -1.04 -12.65 7.80
N SER A 105 -2.35 -12.51 7.98
CA SER A 105 -3.21 -13.46 8.66
C SER A 105 -4.62 -13.32 8.07
N TYR A 106 -4.95 -14.16 7.10
CA TYR A 106 -6.22 -14.07 6.39
C TYR A 106 -6.79 -15.44 6.04
N VAL A 107 -8.07 -15.43 5.72
CA VAL A 107 -8.81 -16.58 5.19
C VAL A 107 -9.22 -16.29 3.76
N ASP A 108 -8.99 -17.24 2.86
CA ASP A 108 -9.51 -17.31 1.51
C ASP A 108 -10.69 -18.27 1.47
N TRP A 109 -11.81 -17.80 0.95
CA TRP A 109 -12.97 -18.59 0.67
C TRP A 109 -13.36 -18.48 -0.80
N ASN A 110 -13.15 -19.56 -1.55
CA ASN A 110 -13.65 -19.68 -2.90
C ASN A 110 -15.14 -20.05 -2.79
N ILE A 111 -16.02 -19.22 -3.31
CA ILE A 111 -17.45 -19.48 -3.25
C ILE A 111 -17.76 -20.67 -4.18
N PRO A 112 -18.29 -21.79 -3.63
CA PRO A 112 -18.53 -22.97 -4.44
C PRO A 112 -19.38 -22.68 -5.67
N GLU A 113 -19.08 -23.38 -6.77
CA GLU A 113 -19.78 -23.27 -8.08
C GLU A 113 -19.69 -21.88 -8.72
N THR A 114 -18.74 -21.04 -8.31
CA THR A 114 -18.49 -19.71 -8.89
C THR A 114 -16.99 -19.47 -9.06
N ASP A 115 -16.63 -18.46 -9.87
CA ASP A 115 -15.26 -17.96 -9.96
C ASP A 115 -14.95 -16.88 -8.90
N ALA A 116 -15.84 -16.69 -7.94
CA ALA A 116 -15.73 -15.67 -6.93
C ALA A 116 -14.95 -16.16 -5.70
N LYS A 117 -14.07 -15.29 -5.19
CA LYS A 117 -13.29 -15.49 -3.98
C LYS A 117 -13.44 -14.32 -3.02
N VAL A 118 -13.69 -14.63 -1.77
CA VAL A 118 -13.62 -13.68 -0.65
C VAL A 118 -12.32 -13.92 0.11
N ARG A 119 -11.55 -12.85 0.33
CA ARG A 119 -10.42 -12.86 1.25
C ARG A 119 -10.69 -11.89 2.39
N MET A 120 -10.40 -12.29 3.63
CA MET A 120 -10.69 -11.51 4.83
C MET A 120 -9.57 -11.66 5.86
N GLY A 121 -9.10 -10.55 6.38
CA GLY A 121 -8.05 -10.47 7.39
C GLY A 121 -6.94 -9.50 7.03
N LEU A 122 -5.78 -9.66 7.69
CA LEU A 122 -4.56 -8.90 7.38
C LEU A 122 -3.94 -9.49 6.12
N GLN A 123 -3.95 -8.71 5.04
CA GLN A 123 -3.62 -9.17 3.69
C GLN A 123 -2.94 -8.07 2.87
N PRO A 124 -2.22 -8.42 1.78
CA PRO A 124 -1.77 -7.42 0.83
C PRO A 124 -2.95 -6.90 -0.01
N PHE A 125 -2.95 -5.59 -0.23
CA PHE A 125 -3.81 -4.88 -1.17
C PHE A 125 -2.94 -4.14 -2.16
N ASP A 126 -3.21 -4.31 -3.44
CA ASP A 126 -2.53 -3.59 -4.51
C ASP A 126 -3.46 -3.28 -5.67
N ILE A 127 -3.16 -2.19 -6.36
CA ILE A 127 -3.73 -1.89 -7.68
C ILE A 127 -2.59 -1.99 -8.70
N ALA A 128 -2.72 -2.96 -9.59
CA ALA A 128 -1.70 -3.22 -10.58
C ALA A 128 -1.53 -2.03 -11.52
N THR A 129 -0.31 -1.52 -11.60
CA THR A 129 0.19 -0.57 -12.60
C THR A 129 1.32 -1.21 -13.38
N PHE A 130 1.43 -0.93 -14.68
CA PHE A 130 2.28 -1.70 -15.59
C PHE A 130 3.52 -0.95 -16.06
N ALA A 131 3.49 0.38 -16.10
CA ALA A 131 4.66 1.19 -16.45
C ALA A 131 5.57 1.41 -15.23
N VAL A 132 5.00 1.78 -14.08
CA VAL A 132 5.69 1.88 -12.80
C VAL A 132 4.94 1.05 -11.78
N PRO A 133 5.50 -0.07 -11.33
CA PRO A 133 4.85 -0.94 -10.35
C PRO A 133 4.47 -0.19 -9.07
N TYR A 134 3.26 -0.46 -8.56
CA TYR A 134 2.74 0.04 -7.27
C TYR A 134 2.55 1.56 -7.16
N ALA A 135 2.54 2.28 -8.27
CA ALA A 135 2.41 3.73 -8.27
C ALA A 135 1.05 4.25 -7.78
N ALA A 136 -0.02 3.45 -7.87
CA ALA A 136 -1.36 3.85 -7.45
C ALA A 136 -1.66 3.52 -5.99
N PHE A 137 -1.46 2.27 -5.60
CA PHE A 137 -1.77 1.77 -4.26
C PHE A 137 -1.10 0.43 -4.01
N MET A 138 -0.40 0.30 -2.90
CA MET A 138 0.14 -0.96 -2.40
C MET A 138 0.31 -0.89 -0.89
N THR A 139 -0.37 -1.76 -0.16
CA THR A 139 -0.25 -1.81 1.30
C THR A 139 -0.53 -3.20 1.86
N ASP A 140 -0.02 -3.45 3.07
CA ASP A 140 -0.45 -4.57 3.91
C ASP A 140 -1.49 -4.03 4.91
N GLY A 141 -2.73 -4.51 4.84
CA GLY A 141 -3.82 -3.97 5.67
C GLY A 141 -4.83 -5.02 6.10
N ALA A 142 -5.63 -4.67 7.11
CA ALA A 142 -6.77 -5.47 7.53
C ALA A 142 -8.03 -5.07 6.76
N GLY A 143 -8.67 -6.03 6.10
CA GLY A 143 -9.83 -5.75 5.27
C GLY A 143 -10.45 -6.98 4.63
N ILE A 144 -11.31 -6.72 3.66
CA ILE A 144 -12.03 -7.74 2.90
C ILE A 144 -11.86 -7.43 1.42
N SER A 145 -11.57 -8.44 0.62
CA SER A 145 -11.64 -8.33 -0.84
C SER A 145 -12.56 -9.42 -1.41
N LEU A 146 -13.31 -9.04 -2.44
CA LEU A 146 -14.11 -9.92 -3.27
C LEU A 146 -13.57 -9.84 -4.69
N SER A 147 -13.08 -10.93 -5.24
CA SER A 147 -12.58 -11.02 -6.60
C SER A 147 -13.26 -12.12 -7.38
N GLY A 148 -13.37 -11.95 -8.68
CA GLY A 148 -13.92 -12.97 -9.57
C GLY A 148 -13.82 -12.55 -11.03
N ASN A 149 -14.03 -13.51 -11.93
CA ASN A 149 -14.06 -13.28 -13.37
C ASN A 149 -15.52 -13.27 -13.86
N PHE A 150 -15.88 -12.27 -14.64
CA PHE A 150 -17.19 -12.20 -15.33
C PHE A 150 -17.15 -12.92 -16.67
N THR A 151 -15.99 -12.89 -17.32
CA THR A 151 -15.68 -13.60 -18.55
C THR A 151 -14.25 -14.11 -18.50
N GLU A 152 -13.81 -14.85 -19.50
CA GLU A 152 -12.42 -15.28 -19.65
C GLU A 152 -11.43 -14.10 -19.68
N ASN A 153 -11.89 -12.94 -20.12
CA ASN A 153 -11.06 -11.75 -20.35
C ASN A 153 -11.27 -10.64 -19.35
N VAL A 154 -12.33 -10.66 -18.54
CA VAL A 154 -12.71 -9.55 -17.67
C VAL A 154 -12.98 -10.05 -16.26
N GLY A 155 -12.21 -9.55 -15.32
CA GLY A 155 -12.42 -9.77 -13.89
C GLY A 155 -12.81 -8.49 -13.16
N ALA A 156 -13.06 -8.63 -11.86
CA ALA A 156 -13.15 -7.51 -10.94
C ALA A 156 -12.62 -7.90 -9.57
N THR A 157 -12.07 -6.90 -8.88
CA THR A 157 -11.72 -6.98 -7.46
C THR A 157 -12.29 -5.76 -6.76
N LEU A 158 -13.25 -5.99 -5.88
CA LEU A 158 -13.76 -5.00 -4.94
C LEU A 158 -13.09 -5.23 -3.60
N PHE A 159 -12.59 -4.19 -2.97
CA PHE A 159 -11.98 -4.30 -1.64
C PHE A 159 -12.41 -3.19 -0.70
N TRP A 160 -12.38 -3.48 0.58
CA TRP A 160 -12.42 -2.54 1.68
C TRP A 160 -11.26 -2.82 2.62
N VAL A 161 -10.51 -1.79 2.98
CA VAL A 161 -9.43 -1.84 3.95
C VAL A 161 -9.59 -0.73 4.97
N ARG A 162 -9.43 -1.07 6.24
CA ARG A 162 -9.36 -0.10 7.31
C ARG A 162 -7.93 0.40 7.43
N ALA A 163 -7.68 1.59 6.90
CA ALA A 163 -6.35 2.18 6.88
C ALA A 163 -5.92 2.68 8.27
N TYR A 164 -6.86 3.17 9.06
CA TYR A 164 -6.62 3.69 10.40
C TYR A 164 -7.87 3.56 11.26
N ASN A 165 -7.72 3.32 12.56
CA ASN A 165 -8.83 3.32 13.51
C ASN A 165 -8.36 3.74 14.90
N ASN A 166 -8.93 4.80 15.43
CA ASN A 166 -8.76 5.25 16.80
C ASN A 166 -10.07 5.87 17.35
N ASP A 167 -11.21 5.28 16.94
CA ASP A 167 -12.56 5.75 17.33
C ASP A 167 -12.85 5.66 18.83
N GLU A 168 -12.02 4.93 19.59
CA GLU A 168 -12.17 4.79 21.05
C GLU A 168 -11.59 5.97 21.84
N ARG A 169 -10.89 6.89 21.14
CA ARG A 169 -10.33 8.06 21.79
C ARG A 169 -11.43 9.02 22.23
N THR A 170 -11.45 9.40 23.49
CA THR A 170 -12.35 10.45 24.00
C THR A 170 -11.81 11.84 23.65
N VAL A 171 -12.66 12.67 23.07
CA VAL A 171 -12.40 14.09 22.80
C VAL A 171 -13.14 14.90 23.84
N SER A 172 -12.44 15.78 24.54
CA SER A 172 -12.99 16.72 25.51
C SER A 172 -13.08 18.10 24.88
N VAL A 173 -14.26 18.72 24.96
CA VAL A 173 -14.51 20.07 24.46
C VAL A 173 -14.62 21.02 25.64
N TYR A 174 -13.84 22.09 25.59
CA TYR A 174 -13.77 23.12 26.64
C TYR A 174 -14.26 24.45 26.11
N ASP A 175 -14.80 25.30 27.01
CA ASP A 175 -15.12 26.70 26.71
C ASP A 175 -13.85 27.57 26.72
N LYS A 176 -14.04 28.87 26.47
CA LYS A 176 -12.97 29.88 26.50
C LYS A 176 -12.28 30.02 27.87
N ASP A 177 -12.96 29.64 28.93
CA ASP A 177 -12.51 29.75 30.34
C ASP A 177 -11.92 28.41 30.80
N ASN A 178 -11.63 27.48 29.85
CA ASN A 178 -11.09 26.14 30.10
C ASN A 178 -11.99 25.24 30.95
N THR A 179 -13.31 25.49 30.93
CA THR A 179 -14.32 24.65 31.59
C THR A 179 -14.75 23.55 30.62
N LEU A 180 -14.75 22.30 31.09
CA LEU A 180 -15.20 21.16 30.27
C LEU A 180 -16.70 21.29 29.98
N LEU A 181 -17.06 21.36 28.69
CA LEU A 181 -18.45 21.44 28.24
C LEU A 181 -19.06 20.05 28.08
N TYR A 182 -18.37 19.17 27.31
CA TYR A 182 -18.79 17.78 27.09
C TYR A 182 -17.63 16.94 26.56
N THR A 183 -17.84 15.62 26.55
CA THR A 183 -16.95 14.65 25.93
C THR A 183 -17.72 13.82 24.91
N TYR A 184 -17.02 13.36 23.87
CA TYR A 184 -17.57 12.42 22.90
C TYR A 184 -16.46 11.46 22.40
N ASN A 185 -16.87 10.32 21.84
CA ASN A 185 -15.93 9.42 21.17
C ASN A 185 -15.50 10.02 19.84
N SER A 186 -14.22 10.03 19.57
CA SER A 186 -13.68 10.57 18.32
C SER A 186 -14.16 9.79 17.10
N HIS A 187 -14.37 10.49 15.99
CA HIS A 187 -14.49 9.90 14.67
C HIS A 187 -13.12 9.94 13.98
N ASP A 188 -12.22 9.07 14.45
CA ASP A 188 -10.80 9.05 14.12
C ASP A 188 -10.47 7.71 13.43
N ALA A 189 -11.14 7.46 12.31
CA ALA A 189 -10.95 6.29 11.49
C ALA A 189 -10.87 6.67 10.01
N MET A 190 -10.14 5.87 9.24
CA MET A 190 -10.02 6.00 7.80
C MET A 190 -10.26 4.64 7.14
N ASP A 191 -11.23 4.62 6.25
CA ASP A 191 -11.57 3.46 5.44
C ASP A 191 -11.28 3.76 3.97
N VAL A 192 -10.78 2.76 3.24
CA VAL A 192 -10.59 2.81 1.80
C VAL A 192 -11.42 1.71 1.14
N ILE A 193 -12.18 2.07 0.12
CA ILE A 193 -12.90 1.15 -0.76
C ILE A 193 -12.34 1.32 -2.15
N GLY A 194 -12.03 0.23 -2.83
CA GLY A 194 -11.52 0.27 -4.20
C GLY A 194 -12.13 -0.81 -5.07
N LEU A 195 -12.23 -0.50 -6.34
CA LEU A 195 -12.63 -1.40 -7.42
C LEU A 195 -11.57 -1.35 -8.52
N ALA A 196 -11.01 -2.51 -8.85
CA ALA A 196 -10.18 -2.70 -10.03
C ALA A 196 -10.84 -3.70 -10.98
N VAL A 197 -10.74 -3.44 -12.28
CA VAL A 197 -11.37 -4.26 -13.33
C VAL A 197 -10.27 -4.72 -14.30
N PRO A 198 -9.50 -5.77 -13.97
CA PRO A 198 -8.51 -6.30 -14.88
C PRO A 198 -9.17 -6.85 -16.14
N VAL A 199 -8.65 -6.41 -17.29
CA VAL A 199 -9.07 -6.85 -18.63
C VAL A 199 -7.84 -7.39 -19.36
N GLN A 200 -7.94 -8.59 -19.89
CA GLN A 200 -6.84 -9.24 -20.58
C GLN A 200 -7.30 -9.87 -21.89
N PHE A 201 -6.70 -9.40 -22.98
CA PHE A 201 -6.79 -10.01 -24.30
C PHE A 201 -5.42 -10.52 -24.74
N ASP A 202 -5.35 -11.19 -25.88
CA ASP A 202 -4.07 -11.59 -26.44
C ASP A 202 -3.19 -10.37 -26.71
N GLY A 203 -2.05 -10.31 -26.01
CA GLY A 203 -1.08 -9.23 -26.11
C GLY A 203 -1.51 -7.86 -25.57
N ILE A 204 -2.67 -7.73 -24.89
CA ILE A 204 -3.14 -6.49 -24.27
C ILE A 204 -3.66 -6.78 -22.86
N ARG A 205 -3.15 -6.05 -21.88
CA ARG A 205 -3.70 -6.02 -20.51
C ARG A 205 -4.08 -4.60 -20.14
N MET A 206 -5.21 -4.44 -19.47
CA MET A 206 -5.66 -3.15 -18.94
C MET A 206 -6.18 -3.35 -17.52
N ASN A 207 -6.04 -2.32 -16.71
CA ASN A 207 -6.55 -2.30 -15.33
C ASN A 207 -7.12 -0.92 -15.00
N PRO A 208 -8.34 -0.59 -15.47
CA PRO A 208 -9.05 0.57 -14.95
C PRO A 208 -9.43 0.34 -13.50
N PHE A 209 -9.35 1.41 -12.70
CA PHE A 209 -9.67 1.33 -11.28
C PHE A 209 -10.25 2.65 -10.76
N GLY A 210 -10.93 2.53 -9.61
CA GLY A 210 -11.35 3.65 -8.80
C GLY A 210 -11.24 3.32 -7.32
N MET A 211 -10.90 4.32 -6.50
CA MET A 211 -10.88 4.21 -5.05
C MET A 211 -11.55 5.41 -4.41
N TYR A 212 -12.14 5.17 -3.26
CA TYR A 212 -12.70 6.19 -2.39
C TYR A 212 -12.24 5.96 -0.95
N SER A 213 -11.95 7.04 -0.24
CA SER A 213 -11.65 6.99 1.18
C SER A 213 -12.52 7.98 1.96
N ALA A 214 -13.13 7.47 3.03
CA ALA A 214 -13.76 8.28 4.05
C ALA A 214 -12.77 8.47 5.20
N ILE A 215 -12.54 9.73 5.57
CA ILE A 215 -11.58 10.13 6.59
C ILE A 215 -12.36 10.75 7.74
N GLY A 216 -12.23 10.21 8.95
CA GLY A 216 -12.95 10.72 10.13
C GLY A 216 -12.58 12.17 10.43
N LYS A 217 -13.56 12.97 10.85
CA LYS A 217 -13.40 14.40 11.14
C LYS A 217 -12.37 14.71 12.23
N ASP A 218 -12.12 13.76 13.13
CA ASP A 218 -11.19 13.91 14.25
C ASP A 218 -9.83 13.25 13.97
N THR A 219 -9.58 12.82 12.72
CA THR A 219 -8.35 12.14 12.34
C THR A 219 -7.15 13.09 12.51
N ARG A 220 -6.16 12.60 13.28
CA ARG A 220 -4.92 13.33 13.55
C ARG A 220 -3.81 12.83 12.65
N PHE A 221 -3.44 13.61 11.67
CA PHE A 221 -2.29 13.34 10.83
C PHE A 221 -1.01 13.82 11.49
N GLY A 222 0.02 12.95 11.55
CA GLY A 222 1.35 13.31 12.05
C GLY A 222 1.48 13.46 13.57
N ALA A 223 0.46 13.15 14.35
CA ALA A 223 0.53 13.26 15.81
C ALA A 223 0.80 11.90 16.48
N GLY A 224 2.02 11.67 16.96
CA GLY A 224 2.36 10.57 17.85
C GLY A 224 3.32 9.53 17.29
N ALA A 225 4.02 8.83 18.18
CA ALA A 225 5.08 7.86 17.87
C ALA A 225 4.63 6.60 17.12
N ASN A 226 3.32 6.35 17.03
CA ASN A 226 2.74 5.18 16.35
C ASN A 226 2.11 5.53 15.00
N ASN A 227 2.18 6.77 14.58
CA ASN A 227 1.68 7.16 13.28
C ASN A 227 2.67 6.69 12.23
N LYS A 228 2.33 5.60 11.57
CA LYS A 228 3.04 5.19 10.36
C LYS A 228 2.84 6.29 9.35
N THR A 229 3.86 7.08 9.18
CA THR A 229 3.92 8.35 8.47
C THR A 229 3.47 8.29 7.01
N GLY A 230 3.39 7.09 6.39
CA GLY A 230 3.05 6.91 5.00
C GLY A 230 1.64 7.42 4.64
N VAL A 231 0.63 7.07 5.42
CA VAL A 231 -0.77 7.46 5.12
C VAL A 231 -0.95 8.97 5.21
N ALA A 232 -0.34 9.62 6.18
CA ALA A 232 -0.54 11.05 6.44
C ALA A 232 0.22 11.95 5.45
N SER A 233 1.46 11.61 5.15
CA SER A 233 2.31 12.46 4.29
C SER A 233 1.80 12.56 2.86
N GLY A 234 1.18 11.49 2.36
CA GLY A 234 0.65 11.46 1.01
C GLY A 234 -0.73 12.11 0.83
N LEU A 235 -1.44 12.44 1.90
CA LEU A 235 -2.80 13.02 1.83
C LEU A 235 -2.83 14.52 2.14
N LEU A 236 -1.90 15.03 2.93
CA LEU A 236 -1.86 16.44 3.30
C LEU A 236 -1.10 17.28 2.27
N PRO A 237 -1.44 18.56 2.12
CA PRO A 237 -0.60 19.49 1.37
C PRO A 237 0.81 19.55 1.93
N VAL A 238 1.79 19.79 1.05
CA VAL A 238 3.19 19.94 1.42
C VAL A 238 3.38 21.17 2.31
N GLY A 239 4.17 21.04 3.38
CA GLY A 239 4.43 22.14 4.32
C GLY A 239 3.36 22.34 5.37
N THR A 240 2.22 21.66 5.29
CA THR A 240 1.29 21.61 6.41
C THR A 240 1.92 20.78 7.51
N GLY A 241 2.32 21.42 8.58
CA GLY A 241 2.82 20.73 9.78
C GLY A 241 1.74 19.80 10.36
N LYS A 242 1.89 19.40 11.61
CA LYS A 242 0.93 18.57 12.35
C LYS A 242 -0.46 19.20 12.29
N VAL A 243 -1.29 18.79 11.35
CA VAL A 243 -2.64 19.32 11.22
C VAL A 243 -3.60 18.34 11.85
N VAL A 244 -4.34 18.82 12.81
CA VAL A 244 -5.65 18.31 13.14
C VAL A 244 -6.56 18.89 12.08
N ALA A 245 -7.21 18.07 11.27
CA ALA A 245 -8.27 18.54 10.41
C ALA A 245 -9.35 19.17 11.31
N ASP A 246 -9.37 20.49 11.37
CA ASP A 246 -10.35 21.24 12.17
C ASP A 246 -11.63 21.43 11.36
N SER A 247 -12.07 20.35 10.71
CA SER A 247 -13.40 20.33 10.11
C SER A 247 -14.39 20.01 11.22
N LYS A 248 -14.90 21.03 11.86
CA LYS A 248 -15.79 20.90 13.03
C LYS A 248 -17.01 20.01 12.79
N ASP A 249 -17.43 19.81 11.56
CA ASP A 249 -18.69 19.17 11.24
C ASP A 249 -18.66 18.12 10.12
N ASN A 250 -17.60 18.00 9.32
CA ASN A 250 -17.58 17.14 8.15
C ASN A 250 -16.42 16.15 8.12
N HIS A 251 -16.68 14.93 7.66
CA HIS A 251 -15.64 13.98 7.32
C HIS A 251 -14.86 14.44 6.09
N GLY A 252 -13.54 14.17 6.08
CA GLY A 252 -12.73 14.31 4.89
C GLY A 252 -13.05 13.22 3.87
N ASN A 253 -12.85 13.53 2.60
CA ASN A 253 -13.07 12.60 1.50
C ASN A 253 -11.87 12.60 0.57
N ALA A 254 -11.51 11.42 0.12
CA ALA A 254 -10.52 11.27 -0.93
C ALA A 254 -11.01 10.27 -1.98
N TRP A 255 -10.61 10.47 -3.23
CA TRP A 255 -10.91 9.54 -4.30
C TRP A 255 -9.79 9.55 -5.34
N TRP A 256 -9.65 8.42 -6.01
CA TRP A 256 -8.69 8.20 -7.08
C TRP A 256 -9.35 7.45 -8.21
N GLY A 257 -8.89 7.74 -9.41
CA GLY A 257 -9.27 6.98 -10.59
C GLY A 257 -8.09 6.90 -11.55
N GLY A 258 -7.95 5.80 -12.20
CA GLY A 258 -6.84 5.58 -13.12
C GLY A 258 -7.05 4.43 -14.07
N LEU A 259 -6.12 4.35 -14.99
CA LEU A 259 -5.99 3.27 -15.96
C LEU A 259 -4.51 2.93 -16.11
N SER A 260 -4.22 1.64 -16.03
CA SER A 260 -2.95 1.10 -16.48
C SER A 260 -3.20 0.18 -17.67
N ALA A 261 -2.34 0.24 -18.69
CA ALA A 261 -2.41 -0.61 -19.85
C ALA A 261 -1.03 -1.07 -20.30
N GLU A 262 -0.97 -2.29 -20.82
CA GLU A 262 0.24 -2.91 -21.34
C GLU A 262 -0.08 -3.57 -22.68
N MET A 263 0.85 -3.45 -23.62
CA MET A 263 0.76 -4.05 -24.94
C MET A 263 2.05 -4.82 -25.26
N THR A 264 1.89 -6.07 -25.68
CA THR A 264 2.99 -7.00 -26.09
C THR A 264 2.75 -7.59 -27.51
N LEU A 265 1.84 -7.01 -28.27
CA LEU A 265 1.48 -7.47 -29.62
C LEU A 265 2.67 -7.46 -30.60
N PHE A 266 3.63 -6.56 -30.39
CA PHE A 266 4.77 -6.37 -31.28
C PHE A 266 6.03 -6.98 -30.71
N SER A 267 5.97 -8.29 -30.37
CA SER A 267 7.18 -9.01 -29.86
C SER A 267 8.41 -8.71 -30.75
N PRO A 268 9.57 -8.39 -30.18
CA PRO A 268 9.91 -8.46 -28.74
C PRO A 268 9.61 -7.18 -27.91
N LEU A 269 8.85 -6.26 -28.43
CA LEU A 269 8.54 -4.97 -27.79
C LEU A 269 7.37 -5.12 -26.81
N ARG A 270 7.57 -4.57 -25.60
CA ARG A 270 6.55 -4.32 -24.58
C ARG A 270 6.39 -2.81 -24.39
N VAL A 271 5.18 -2.32 -24.42
CA VAL A 271 4.86 -0.92 -24.09
C VAL A 271 3.82 -0.90 -22.98
N ALA A 272 4.04 -0.10 -21.95
CA ALA A 272 3.09 0.06 -20.86
C ALA A 272 2.87 1.54 -20.55
N VAL A 273 1.65 1.88 -20.15
CA VAL A 273 1.25 3.24 -19.77
C VAL A 273 0.46 3.19 -18.48
N ASP A 274 0.67 4.18 -17.61
CA ASP A 274 -0.13 4.41 -16.42
C ASP A 274 -0.65 5.84 -16.44
N GLY A 275 -1.89 6.03 -15.96
CA GLY A 275 -2.47 7.33 -15.72
C GLY A 275 -3.36 7.27 -14.48
N VAL A 276 -3.10 8.15 -13.50
CA VAL A 276 -3.84 8.22 -12.25
C VAL A 276 -4.12 9.68 -11.92
N TYR A 277 -5.34 9.95 -11.50
CA TYR A 277 -5.73 11.22 -10.89
C TYR A 277 -6.30 10.94 -9.51
N GLY A 278 -5.98 11.80 -8.54
CA GLY A 278 -6.50 11.73 -7.19
C GLY A 278 -6.85 13.10 -6.63
N LYS A 279 -7.78 13.10 -5.68
CA LYS A 279 -8.17 14.29 -4.94
C LYS A 279 -8.50 13.91 -3.51
N VAL A 280 -8.02 14.71 -2.56
CA VAL A 280 -8.43 14.70 -1.16
C VAL A 280 -8.93 16.10 -0.77
N ASP A 281 -9.98 16.16 0.03
CA ASP A 281 -10.49 17.38 0.60
C ASP A 281 -10.82 17.12 2.07
N MET A 282 -10.15 17.82 2.95
CA MET A 282 -10.31 17.72 4.40
C MET A 282 -10.72 19.06 5.02
N GLY A 283 -11.22 19.99 4.18
CA GLY A 283 -11.66 21.31 4.63
C GLY A 283 -10.53 22.32 4.73
N LYS A 284 -10.54 23.12 5.79
CA LYS A 284 -9.59 24.20 6.03
C LYS A 284 -9.09 24.20 7.47
N THR A 285 -7.86 24.69 7.64
CA THR A 285 -7.36 25.05 8.96
C THR A 285 -6.88 26.51 8.93
N GLY A 286 -7.56 27.38 9.68
CA GLY A 286 -7.36 28.83 9.55
C GLY A 286 -7.63 29.30 8.12
N ASN A 287 -6.61 29.92 7.50
CA ASN A 287 -6.68 30.40 6.11
C ASN A 287 -6.14 29.38 5.09
N GLN A 288 -5.69 28.20 5.52
CA GLN A 288 -5.09 27.19 4.66
C GLN A 288 -6.10 26.13 4.26
N ASP A 289 -6.21 25.85 2.97
CA ASP A 289 -6.99 24.74 2.43
C ASP A 289 -6.25 23.41 2.66
N LEU A 290 -6.96 22.43 3.23
CA LEU A 290 -6.47 21.07 3.42
C LEU A 290 -6.90 20.20 2.22
N LYS A 291 -6.53 20.64 1.03
CA LYS A 291 -6.83 19.97 -0.24
C LYS A 291 -5.55 19.54 -0.91
N ARG A 292 -5.60 18.39 -1.54
CA ARG A 292 -4.55 17.92 -2.42
C ARG A 292 -5.21 17.26 -3.63
N ALA A 293 -4.87 17.71 -4.85
CA ALA A 293 -5.49 17.20 -6.06
C ALA A 293 -4.49 17.25 -7.21
N GLY A 294 -4.20 16.13 -7.82
CA GLY A 294 -3.23 16.06 -8.89
C GLY A 294 -3.26 14.76 -9.65
N TRP A 295 -2.32 14.60 -10.56
CA TRP A 295 -2.24 13.46 -11.45
C TRP A 295 -0.81 12.94 -11.63
N TYR A 296 -0.73 11.72 -12.08
CA TYR A 296 0.49 11.02 -12.42
C TYR A 296 0.28 10.27 -13.74
N ALA A 297 1.30 10.27 -14.59
CA ALA A 297 1.34 9.48 -15.81
C ALA A 297 2.73 8.87 -16.01
N ALA A 298 2.78 7.67 -16.56
CA ALA A 298 4.02 7.00 -16.93
C ALA A 298 3.91 6.27 -18.25
N LEU A 299 5.06 6.12 -18.90
CA LEU A 299 5.27 5.33 -20.10
C LEU A 299 6.52 4.47 -19.92
N ALA A 300 6.41 3.17 -20.14
CA ALA A 300 7.54 2.26 -20.21
C ALA A 300 7.58 1.55 -21.56
N ALA A 301 8.77 1.41 -22.11
CA ALA A 301 9.03 0.63 -23.31
C ALA A 301 10.22 -0.28 -23.08
N GLU A 302 10.06 -1.57 -23.36
CA GLU A 302 11.09 -2.61 -23.17
C GLU A 302 11.21 -3.46 -24.42
N CYS A 303 12.42 -3.91 -24.70
CA CYS A 303 12.68 -4.83 -25.80
C CYS A 303 13.30 -6.12 -25.23
N LYS A 304 12.52 -7.19 -25.16
CA LYS A 304 12.96 -8.47 -24.61
C LYS A 304 13.78 -9.24 -25.61
N THR A 305 15.08 -9.34 -25.38
CA THR A 305 15.98 -10.19 -26.15
C THR A 305 16.40 -11.43 -25.34
N ASP A 306 17.11 -12.36 -25.96
CA ASP A 306 17.57 -13.60 -25.30
C ASP A 306 18.58 -13.35 -24.18
N LEU A 307 19.36 -12.26 -24.25
CA LEU A 307 20.44 -11.96 -23.30
C LEU A 307 20.07 -10.87 -22.30
N VAL A 308 19.37 -9.84 -22.75
CA VAL A 308 19.06 -8.64 -21.95
C VAL A 308 17.69 -8.10 -22.33
N THR A 309 17.08 -7.34 -21.42
CA THR A 309 15.83 -6.61 -21.70
C THR A 309 16.08 -5.13 -21.50
N PRO A 310 16.63 -4.41 -22.50
CA PRO A 310 16.76 -2.96 -22.40
C PRO A 310 15.37 -2.31 -22.33
N GLY A 311 15.23 -1.30 -21.48
CA GLY A 311 14.01 -0.56 -21.30
C GLY A 311 14.24 0.91 -21.03
N LEU A 312 13.19 1.68 -21.28
CA LEU A 312 13.11 3.10 -20.96
C LEU A 312 11.78 3.37 -20.27
N THR A 313 11.86 3.99 -19.11
CA THR A 313 10.67 4.42 -18.36
C THR A 313 10.71 5.93 -18.19
N PHE A 314 9.61 6.56 -18.56
CA PHE A 314 9.37 7.99 -18.34
C PHE A 314 8.15 8.15 -17.44
N TRP A 315 8.21 9.05 -16.47
CA TRP A 315 7.07 9.40 -15.63
C TRP A 315 7.02 10.89 -15.34
N TYR A 316 5.83 11.36 -15.09
CA TYR A 316 5.57 12.74 -14.69
C TYR A 316 4.43 12.77 -13.67
N ALA A 317 4.61 13.53 -12.60
CA ALA A 317 3.58 13.84 -11.62
C ALA A 317 3.36 15.36 -11.58
N SER A 318 2.12 15.77 -11.37
CA SER A 318 1.80 17.19 -11.14
C SER A 318 2.55 17.66 -9.89
N GLY A 319 3.24 18.77 -10.03
CA GLY A 319 3.96 19.42 -8.94
C GLY A 319 3.03 20.26 -8.08
N ASP A 320 3.67 21.07 -7.23
CA ASP A 320 3.01 22.05 -6.37
C ASP A 320 3.39 23.46 -6.84
N ASP A 321 2.49 24.41 -6.71
CA ASP A 321 2.81 25.79 -7.01
C ASP A 321 3.44 26.50 -5.78
N ALA A 322 3.62 27.82 -5.87
CA ALA A 322 4.21 28.60 -4.77
C ALA A 322 3.21 29.02 -3.68
N ASN A 323 1.91 28.77 -3.88
CA ASN A 323 0.86 29.20 -2.96
C ASN A 323 0.49 28.07 -1.98
N ALA A 324 1.10 28.04 -0.82
CA ALA A 324 0.82 27.03 0.21
C ALA A 324 -0.55 27.17 0.92
N LEU A 325 -1.37 28.17 0.57
CA LEU A 325 -2.64 28.41 1.26
C LEU A 325 -3.86 27.81 0.56
N ASP A 326 -3.78 27.54 -0.73
CA ASP A 326 -4.90 27.02 -1.52
C ASP A 326 -4.90 25.50 -1.69
N GLY A 327 -3.98 24.81 -1.03
CA GLY A 327 -3.84 23.34 -1.05
C GLY A 327 -2.57 22.86 -1.69
N SER A 328 -2.63 21.77 -2.44
CA SER A 328 -1.52 21.22 -3.20
C SER A 328 -2.04 20.56 -4.48
N GLU A 329 -1.34 20.78 -5.59
CA GLU A 329 -1.61 20.19 -6.91
C GLU A 329 -0.94 18.84 -7.10
N ARG A 330 -0.26 18.31 -6.08
CA ARG A 330 0.30 16.95 -6.12
C ARG A 330 -0.79 15.89 -6.02
N MET A 331 -0.62 14.81 -6.73
CA MET A 331 -1.50 13.64 -6.59
C MET A 331 -1.46 13.12 -5.14
N PRO A 332 -2.60 12.98 -4.45
CA PRO A 332 -2.62 12.34 -3.14
C PRO A 332 -2.32 10.84 -3.28
N VAL A 333 -1.60 10.27 -2.32
CA VAL A 333 -1.26 8.85 -2.27
C VAL A 333 -1.52 8.28 -0.88
N ILE A 334 -1.83 6.99 -0.83
CA ILE A 334 -1.96 6.20 0.39
C ILE A 334 -0.97 5.06 0.31
N ASP A 335 0.05 5.08 1.17
CA ASP A 335 1.00 3.99 1.37
C ASP A 335 1.45 3.33 0.06
N THR A 336 2.22 4.07 -0.71
CA THR A 336 2.85 3.57 -1.93
C THR A 336 4.26 3.08 -1.62
N ASP A 337 4.66 1.97 -2.21
CA ASP A 337 6.05 1.45 -2.13
C ASP A 337 6.64 1.43 -3.54
N VAL A 338 6.88 2.63 -4.07
CA VAL A 338 7.41 2.80 -5.43
C VAL A 338 8.90 2.53 -5.43
N ALA A 339 9.31 1.50 -6.16
CA ALA A 339 10.69 1.14 -6.38
C ALA A 339 10.98 1.15 -7.88
N LEU A 340 11.46 2.29 -8.38
CA LEU A 340 11.68 2.50 -9.80
C LEU A 340 12.92 1.77 -10.32
N THR A 341 14.00 1.72 -9.52
CA THR A 341 15.28 1.15 -9.96
C THR A 341 16.13 0.71 -8.78
N SER A 342 17.10 -0.17 -9.04
CA SER A 342 18.21 -0.46 -8.15
C SER A 342 19.44 0.47 -8.36
N PHE A 343 19.35 1.44 -9.25
CA PHE A 343 20.43 2.41 -9.47
C PHE A 343 20.68 3.23 -8.20
N GLY A 344 21.93 3.43 -7.85
CA GLY A 344 22.30 4.08 -6.62
C GLY A 344 22.14 3.21 -5.37
N TYR A 345 22.22 1.89 -5.54
CA TYR A 345 22.18 0.90 -4.46
C TYR A 345 23.10 1.28 -3.29
N ASP A 346 22.54 1.34 -2.09
CA ASP A 346 23.23 1.78 -0.87
C ASP A 346 23.69 0.62 0.02
N GLY A 347 23.68 -0.61 -0.49
CA GLY A 347 23.99 -1.83 0.24
C GLY A 347 22.78 -2.43 0.99
N GLY A 348 21.59 -1.91 0.81
CA GLY A 348 20.35 -2.48 1.32
C GLY A 348 19.92 -3.68 0.47
N MET A 349 20.13 -4.88 0.95
CA MET A 349 19.89 -6.11 0.19
C MET A 349 18.42 -6.43 -0.06
N TYR A 350 17.53 -5.92 0.76
CA TYR A 350 16.11 -6.25 0.75
C TYR A 350 15.23 -5.15 0.18
N ASN A 351 15.76 -3.97 0.09
CA ASN A 351 15.09 -2.84 -0.52
C ASN A 351 15.71 -2.60 -1.89
N ARG A 352 14.89 -2.28 -2.85
CA ARG A 352 15.34 -1.66 -4.09
C ARG A 352 15.75 -0.22 -3.76
N SER A 353 16.65 -0.08 -2.77
CA SER A 353 17.07 1.21 -2.30
C SER A 353 17.82 1.92 -3.39
N SER A 354 17.31 3.02 -3.82
CA SER A 354 17.98 3.93 -4.73
C SER A 354 17.62 5.35 -4.39
N THR A 355 18.35 6.28 -4.98
CA THR A 355 18.05 7.71 -4.89
C THR A 355 16.68 8.06 -5.50
N PHE A 356 16.16 7.20 -6.37
CA PHE A 356 14.89 7.37 -7.08
C PHE A 356 13.74 6.58 -6.50
N ASN A 357 13.96 5.86 -5.40
CA ASN A 357 12.88 5.19 -4.69
C ASN A 357 12.24 6.18 -3.71
N GLY A 358 10.94 6.23 -3.74
CA GLY A 358 10.15 7.04 -2.83
C GLY A 358 8.90 6.31 -2.40
N THR A 359 8.28 6.79 -1.36
CA THR A 359 6.96 6.35 -0.91
C THR A 359 5.84 7.10 -1.63
N ASP A 360 6.18 8.19 -2.31
CA ASP A 360 5.23 9.06 -3.00
C ASP A 360 5.75 9.41 -4.40
N ILE A 361 5.14 8.82 -5.42
CA ILE A 361 5.50 9.08 -6.82
C ILE A 361 5.24 10.53 -7.24
N SER A 362 4.33 11.22 -6.56
CA SER A 362 4.01 12.60 -6.85
C SER A 362 5.11 13.58 -6.45
N ASP A 363 6.09 13.13 -5.66
CA ASP A 363 7.25 13.95 -5.28
C ASP A 363 8.34 14.00 -6.35
N SER A 364 8.22 13.21 -7.42
CA SER A 364 9.23 13.12 -8.45
C SER A 364 8.65 13.05 -9.86
N SER A 365 9.40 13.58 -10.79
CA SER A 365 9.19 13.40 -12.22
C SER A 365 10.52 13.11 -12.88
N GLY A 366 10.55 12.27 -13.88
CA GLY A 366 11.82 11.94 -14.50
C GLY A 366 11.75 10.94 -15.65
N THR A 367 12.94 10.63 -16.12
CA THR A 367 13.19 9.62 -17.14
C THR A 367 14.25 8.67 -16.64
N MET A 368 14.03 7.38 -16.82
CA MET A 368 14.97 6.36 -16.44
C MET A 368 15.16 5.36 -17.59
N ALA A 369 16.40 4.96 -17.82
CA ALA A 369 16.75 3.87 -18.70
C ALA A 369 17.13 2.64 -17.88
N GLU A 370 16.61 1.51 -18.24
CA GLU A 370 16.88 0.19 -17.63
C GLU A 370 17.46 -0.76 -18.67
N VAL A 371 18.33 -1.67 -18.22
CA VAL A 371 18.95 -2.71 -19.07
C VAL A 371 18.74 -4.10 -18.46
#